data_c37886d74255392bf0ec69b10f60a815
#
_entry.id   c37886d74255392bf0ec69b10f60a815
#
_cell.length_a   1.000
_cell.length_b   1.000
_cell.length_c   1.000
_cell.angle_alpha   90.00
_cell.angle_beta   90.00
_cell.angle_gamma   90.00
#
_symmetry.space_group_name_H-M   'P 1'
#
loop_
_entity.id
_entity.type
_entity.pdbx_description
1 polymer ?
#
loop_
_entity_poly.entity_id
_entity_poly.type
_entity_poly.pdbx_seq_one_letter_code
_entity_poly.pdbx_strand_id
1 'polypeptide(L)'
;MTKARDLANIISGGFTESDIPNLSATKITSGTLDNARISLDEAEIPSLNASKITAGTFPDARLPSTALNSNVDLTNLSATNMTSGTLPDARFPATLPAVSGASLTNLPASGTTVLLHSNVLSSDSGNAGVNINGFFTTDYKIYKLYVYNFSLTGGVGASVQLISGGSRQSSNYRFINNANKNEYSNISDVSYGGWGSSEINISPSSGSGQDWGGGDDGRSFLEVTFYDPLNTSYYKTVDMNVGNNSNNNQVWSGRIFAEWRDTSAVTGIGIYGNSNTSINDGTEFKLYGVKNS
;
A
#
# COMPACT_ATOMS: atom_id res chain seq x y z
N MET A 1 -63.73 -78.19 1.73
CA MET A 1 -62.40 -78.69 2.15
C MET A 1 -62.17 -78.24 3.55
N THR A 2 -61.65 -79.12 4.37
CA THR A 2 -61.53 -78.86 5.81
C THR A 2 -60.23 -78.15 6.17
N LYS A 3 -60.23 -77.20 7.08
CA LYS A 3 -59.04 -76.47 7.58
C LYS A 3 -57.85 -77.38 7.91
N ALA A 4 -58.13 -78.69 8.27
CA ALA A 4 -57.10 -79.68 8.52
C ALA A 4 -56.31 -80.07 7.28
N ARG A 5 -56.92 -80.11 6.08
CA ARG A 5 -56.21 -80.36 4.82
C ARG A 5 -55.37 -79.18 4.36
N ASP A 6 -55.86 -77.98 4.60
CA ASP A 6 -55.11 -76.79 4.29
C ASP A 6 -53.88 -76.67 5.15
N LEU A 7 -54.00 -76.98 6.47
CA LEU A 7 -52.87 -77.04 7.38
C LEU A 7 -51.85 -78.12 7.00
N ALA A 8 -52.37 -79.33 6.58
CA ALA A 8 -51.49 -80.39 6.13
C ALA A 8 -50.73 -80.08 4.87
N ASN A 9 -51.34 -79.36 3.94
CA ASN A 9 -50.68 -78.88 2.72
C ASN A 9 -49.58 -77.84 3.00
N ILE A 10 -49.83 -76.93 3.92
CA ILE A 10 -48.82 -75.96 4.38
C ILE A 10 -47.62 -76.64 5.03
N ILE A 11 -47.90 -77.66 5.85
CA ILE A 11 -46.86 -78.44 6.58
C ILE A 11 -46.05 -79.29 5.56
N SER A 12 -46.67 -79.92 4.62
CA SER A 12 -46.02 -80.80 3.65
C SER A 12 -45.34 -80.14 2.51
N GLY A 13 -45.84 -78.96 2.08
CA GLY A 13 -45.28 -78.17 1.00
C GLY A 13 -44.24 -77.10 1.38
N GLY A 14 -44.04 -76.96 2.74
CA GLY A 14 -43.26 -75.81 3.24
C GLY A 14 -44.02 -74.51 3.15
N PHE A 15 -43.65 -73.53 3.92
CA PHE A 15 -44.17 -72.17 3.84
C PHE A 15 -43.51 -71.48 2.62
N THR A 16 -44.27 -71.08 1.65
CA THR A 16 -43.84 -70.24 0.57
C THR A 16 -44.13 -68.76 0.90
N GLU A 17 -43.49 -67.85 0.21
CA GLU A 17 -43.68 -66.39 0.40
C GLU A 17 -45.16 -65.99 0.16
N SER A 18 -45.91 -66.71 -0.69
CA SER A 18 -47.31 -66.47 -0.93
C SER A 18 -48.25 -66.96 0.21
N ASP A 19 -47.79 -67.82 1.08
CA ASP A 19 -48.58 -68.37 2.23
C ASP A 19 -48.53 -67.42 3.44
N ILE A 20 -47.64 -66.43 3.39
CA ILE A 20 -47.50 -65.44 4.46
C ILE A 20 -48.24 -64.17 4.02
N PRO A 21 -49.44 -63.90 4.52
CA PRO A 21 -50.13 -62.66 4.18
C PRO A 21 -49.27 -61.48 4.66
N ASN A 22 -49.35 -60.35 3.94
CA ASN A 22 -48.68 -59.12 4.32
C ASN A 22 -48.83 -58.86 5.84
N LEU A 23 -47.74 -58.99 6.58
CA LEU A 23 -47.75 -58.80 8.01
C LEU A 23 -47.71 -57.29 8.30
N SER A 24 -48.74 -56.78 8.95
CA SER A 24 -48.71 -55.35 9.37
C SER A 24 -47.55 -55.15 10.32
N ALA A 25 -46.79 -54.07 10.15
CA ALA A 25 -45.69 -53.67 11.03
C ALA A 25 -46.09 -53.59 12.51
N THR A 26 -47.37 -53.37 12.82
CA THR A 26 -47.93 -53.39 14.17
C THR A 26 -47.87 -54.78 14.83
N LYS A 27 -47.61 -55.82 14.06
CA LYS A 27 -47.44 -57.20 14.60
C LYS A 27 -46.00 -57.54 14.94
N ILE A 28 -45.07 -56.71 14.58
CA ILE A 28 -43.64 -56.86 14.96
C ILE A 28 -43.41 -56.15 16.29
N THR A 29 -43.63 -56.81 17.39
CA THR A 29 -43.58 -56.17 18.70
C THR A 29 -42.23 -56.35 19.43
N SER A 30 -41.35 -57.21 18.90
CA SER A 30 -40.03 -57.46 19.46
C SER A 30 -39.10 -58.09 18.42
N GLY A 31 -37.79 -57.94 18.63
CA GLY A 31 -36.74 -58.46 17.76
C GLY A 31 -36.08 -57.40 16.90
N THR A 32 -35.08 -57.77 16.10
CA THR A 32 -34.38 -56.94 15.15
C THR A 32 -34.66 -57.44 13.71
N LEU A 33 -34.94 -56.49 12.81
CA LEU A 33 -34.99 -56.78 11.38
C LEU A 33 -33.58 -56.64 10.84
N ASP A 34 -33.13 -57.62 10.06
CA ASP A 34 -31.85 -57.53 9.34
C ASP A 34 -31.91 -56.36 8.33
N ASN A 35 -30.87 -55.52 8.31
CA ASN A 35 -30.79 -54.36 7.42
C ASN A 35 -30.98 -54.73 5.94
N ALA A 36 -30.54 -55.94 5.53
CA ALA A 36 -30.74 -56.42 4.16
C ALA A 36 -32.23 -56.66 3.78
N ARG A 37 -33.14 -56.65 4.79
CA ARG A 37 -34.58 -56.84 4.62
C ARG A 37 -35.40 -55.57 4.75
N ILE A 38 -34.71 -54.43 4.96
CA ILE A 38 -35.34 -53.14 5.11
C ILE A 38 -34.91 -52.32 3.90
N SER A 39 -35.81 -52.10 2.93
CA SER A 39 -35.66 -51.19 1.85
C SER A 39 -36.53 -49.96 2.14
N LEU A 40 -35.90 -48.87 2.54
CA LEU A 40 -36.56 -47.60 2.80
C LEU A 40 -36.26 -46.67 1.62
N ASP A 41 -37.24 -46.12 0.98
CA ASP A 41 -37.07 -45.08 0.02
C ASP A 41 -37.13 -43.65 0.66
N GLU A 42 -36.83 -42.63 -0.10
CA GLU A 42 -36.77 -41.26 0.42
C GLU A 42 -38.11 -40.75 0.97
N ALA A 43 -39.24 -41.29 0.46
CA ALA A 43 -40.60 -40.92 0.92
C ALA A 43 -40.94 -41.53 2.28
N GLU A 44 -40.30 -42.65 2.63
CA GLU A 44 -40.54 -43.37 3.88
C GLU A 44 -39.73 -42.82 5.09
N ILE A 45 -38.77 -41.88 4.83
CA ILE A 45 -38.03 -41.19 5.85
C ILE A 45 -38.28 -39.66 5.78
N PRO A 46 -39.51 -39.24 6.09
CA PRO A 46 -39.94 -37.86 5.79
C PRO A 46 -39.28 -36.80 6.65
N SER A 47 -38.70 -37.11 7.79
CA SER A 47 -37.96 -36.17 8.62
C SER A 47 -37.07 -36.90 9.65
N LEU A 48 -35.80 -37.03 9.34
CA LEU A 48 -34.81 -37.51 10.29
C LEU A 48 -34.29 -36.32 11.10
N ASN A 49 -34.50 -36.32 12.39
CA ASN A 49 -33.91 -35.29 13.27
C ASN A 49 -32.39 -35.39 13.21
N ALA A 50 -31.72 -34.26 12.93
CA ALA A 50 -30.27 -34.15 12.81
C ALA A 50 -29.52 -34.70 14.06
N SER A 51 -30.14 -34.69 15.23
CA SER A 51 -29.58 -35.26 16.47
C SER A 51 -29.41 -36.79 16.40
N LYS A 52 -30.03 -37.48 15.41
CA LYS A 52 -29.89 -38.92 15.17
C LYS A 52 -28.71 -39.26 14.26
N ILE A 53 -28.09 -38.25 13.66
CA ILE A 53 -26.94 -38.43 12.76
C ILE A 53 -25.69 -38.17 13.59
N THR A 54 -25.19 -39.21 14.21
CA THR A 54 -24.05 -39.14 15.13
C THR A 54 -22.71 -39.48 14.50
N ALA A 55 -22.74 -39.99 13.25
CA ALA A 55 -21.54 -40.33 12.50
C ALA A 55 -21.81 -40.34 10.98
N GLY A 56 -20.77 -40.12 10.18
CA GLY A 56 -20.82 -40.11 8.72
C GLY A 56 -20.59 -38.76 8.11
N THR A 57 -20.49 -38.74 6.78
CA THR A 57 -20.33 -37.48 5.98
C THR A 57 -21.55 -37.31 5.07
N PHE A 58 -22.05 -36.08 4.97
CA PHE A 58 -23.04 -35.72 3.98
C PHE A 58 -22.32 -35.31 2.68
N PRO A 59 -22.61 -35.90 1.53
CA PRO A 59 -22.13 -35.40 0.27
C PRO A 59 -22.62 -33.97 0.04
N ASP A 60 -21.77 -33.09 -0.52
CA ASP A 60 -22.09 -31.68 -0.78
C ASP A 60 -23.38 -31.49 -1.58
N ALA A 61 -23.67 -32.43 -2.50
CA ALA A 61 -24.90 -32.43 -3.30
C ALA A 61 -26.19 -32.58 -2.47
N ARG A 62 -26.09 -33.05 -1.23
CA ARG A 62 -27.21 -33.22 -0.27
C ARG A 62 -27.40 -32.01 0.64
N LEU A 63 -26.46 -31.08 0.63
CA LEU A 63 -26.54 -29.85 1.41
C LEU A 63 -27.05 -28.72 0.47
N PRO A 64 -28.20 -28.10 0.75
CA PRO A 64 -28.63 -26.95 -0.04
C PRO A 64 -27.56 -25.86 0.05
N SER A 65 -27.37 -25.08 -1.04
CA SER A 65 -26.38 -23.99 -1.10
C SER A 65 -26.56 -22.92 -0.01
N THR A 66 -27.71 -22.93 0.67
CA THR A 66 -28.06 -22.07 1.81
C THR A 66 -27.86 -22.74 3.17
N ALA A 67 -27.35 -23.98 3.22
CA ALA A 67 -27.20 -24.72 4.48
C ALA A 67 -26.13 -24.13 5.43
N LEU A 68 -25.24 -23.30 4.92
CA LEU A 68 -24.30 -22.50 5.71
C LEU A 68 -24.95 -21.18 6.14
N ASN A 69 -26.11 -21.26 6.75
CA ASN A 69 -26.79 -20.10 7.29
C ASN A 69 -26.25 -19.77 8.71
N SER A 70 -26.83 -18.78 9.36
CA SER A 70 -26.40 -18.12 10.59
C SER A 70 -26.02 -19.02 11.80
N ASN A 71 -26.19 -20.34 11.71
CA ASN A 71 -25.94 -21.28 12.80
C ASN A 71 -24.66 -22.10 12.63
N VAL A 72 -23.88 -21.87 11.56
CA VAL A 72 -22.57 -22.49 11.44
C VAL A 72 -21.59 -21.67 12.27
N ASP A 73 -21.05 -22.29 13.31
CA ASP A 73 -19.99 -21.69 14.10
C ASP A 73 -18.71 -21.60 13.25
N LEU A 74 -18.41 -20.41 12.78
CA LEU A 74 -17.23 -20.11 11.98
C LEU A 74 -16.03 -19.69 12.85
N THR A 75 -16.10 -19.83 14.16
CA THR A 75 -15.02 -19.41 15.08
C THR A 75 -13.70 -20.15 14.82
N ASN A 76 -13.79 -21.34 14.23
CA ASN A 76 -12.63 -22.15 13.86
C ASN A 76 -12.40 -22.25 12.35
N LEU A 77 -12.98 -21.35 11.54
CA LEU A 77 -12.72 -21.35 10.11
C LEU A 77 -11.29 -20.88 9.84
N SER A 78 -10.46 -21.78 9.35
CA SER A 78 -9.11 -21.42 8.94
C SER A 78 -9.15 -20.54 7.70
N ALA A 79 -8.49 -19.37 7.76
CA ALA A 79 -8.35 -18.46 6.61
C ALA A 79 -7.64 -19.14 5.42
N THR A 80 -6.89 -20.20 5.63
CA THR A 80 -6.26 -20.98 4.54
C THR A 80 -7.28 -21.66 3.62
N ASN A 81 -8.51 -21.83 4.08
CA ASN A 81 -9.59 -22.43 3.28
C ASN A 81 -10.39 -21.38 2.47
N MET A 82 -10.09 -20.10 2.64
CA MET A 82 -10.69 -19.03 1.85
C MET A 82 -9.82 -18.73 0.63
N THR A 83 -9.98 -19.51 -0.41
CA THR A 83 -9.15 -19.40 -1.64
C THR A 83 -9.67 -18.39 -2.65
N SER A 84 -10.91 -17.94 -2.51
CA SER A 84 -11.54 -16.93 -3.38
C SER A 84 -12.76 -16.28 -2.73
N GLY A 85 -13.15 -15.11 -3.20
CA GLY A 85 -14.31 -14.35 -2.74
C GLY A 85 -13.95 -13.11 -1.92
N THR A 86 -14.97 -12.32 -1.58
CA THR A 86 -14.86 -11.14 -0.73
C THR A 86 -15.59 -11.37 0.59
N LEU A 87 -14.98 -10.95 1.69
CA LEU A 87 -15.66 -10.87 2.98
C LEU A 87 -16.35 -9.52 3.08
N PRO A 88 -17.67 -9.47 3.31
CA PRO A 88 -18.36 -8.20 3.56
C PRO A 88 -17.79 -7.48 4.77
N ASP A 89 -17.70 -6.15 4.73
CA ASP A 89 -17.16 -5.31 5.81
C ASP A 89 -17.82 -5.56 7.17
N ALA A 90 -19.12 -5.88 7.18
CA ALA A 90 -19.85 -6.23 8.40
C ALA A 90 -19.34 -7.48 9.13
N ARG A 91 -18.47 -8.27 8.51
CA ARG A 91 -17.85 -9.46 9.11
C ARG A 91 -16.52 -9.17 9.80
N PHE A 92 -15.99 -7.98 9.62
CA PHE A 92 -14.79 -7.53 10.33
C PHE A 92 -15.19 -6.81 11.63
N PRO A 93 -14.51 -7.04 12.74
CA PRO A 93 -14.70 -6.21 13.92
C PRO A 93 -14.29 -4.75 13.58
N ALA A 94 -14.94 -3.78 14.21
CA ALA A 94 -14.65 -2.36 14.02
C ALA A 94 -13.16 -2.00 14.28
N THR A 95 -12.49 -2.82 15.08
CA THR A 95 -11.04 -2.76 15.34
C THR A 95 -10.45 -4.15 15.06
N LEU A 96 -9.58 -4.24 14.08
CA LEU A 96 -8.81 -5.47 13.88
C LEU A 96 -7.81 -5.64 15.04
N PRO A 97 -7.53 -6.88 15.49
CA PRO A 97 -6.42 -7.11 16.40
C PRO A 97 -5.14 -6.50 15.86
N ALA A 98 -4.21 -6.11 16.73
CA ALA A 98 -2.90 -5.60 16.33
C ALA A 98 -2.12 -6.70 15.58
N VAL A 99 -2.38 -6.82 14.29
CA VAL A 99 -1.66 -7.72 13.38
C VAL A 99 -0.65 -6.89 12.59
N SER A 100 0.49 -7.50 12.27
CA SER A 100 1.46 -6.85 11.40
C SER A 100 0.81 -6.53 10.04
N GLY A 101 0.75 -5.26 9.68
CA GLY A 101 0.29 -4.81 8.37
C GLY A 101 1.29 -5.08 7.22
N ALA A 102 2.44 -5.68 7.52
CA ALA A 102 3.53 -5.87 6.54
C ALA A 102 3.14 -6.69 5.31
N SER A 103 2.13 -7.56 5.44
CA SER A 103 1.61 -8.40 4.35
C SER A 103 0.32 -7.87 3.73
N LEU A 104 -0.20 -6.75 4.21
CA LEU A 104 -1.40 -6.14 3.64
C LEU A 104 -1.00 -5.28 2.43
N THR A 105 -1.45 -5.69 1.25
CA THR A 105 -1.27 -4.93 0.01
C THR A 105 -2.53 -4.12 -0.31
N ASN A 106 -2.39 -3.02 -1.04
CA ASN A 106 -3.51 -2.16 -1.44
C ASN A 106 -4.30 -1.51 -0.29
N LEU A 107 -3.65 -1.35 0.89
CA LEU A 107 -4.25 -0.49 1.91
C LEU A 107 -4.32 0.94 1.38
N PRO A 108 -5.50 1.60 1.45
CA PRO A 108 -5.52 3.02 1.17
C PRO A 108 -4.58 3.70 2.16
N ALA A 109 -3.68 4.54 1.66
CA ALA A 109 -2.79 5.30 2.52
C ALA A 109 -3.63 6.16 3.47
N SER A 110 -3.62 5.83 4.76
CA SER A 110 -4.46 6.49 5.78
C SER A 110 -3.91 7.85 6.22
N GLY A 111 -2.75 8.27 5.72
CA GLY A 111 -2.14 9.56 6.02
C GLY A 111 -2.48 10.63 4.98
N THR A 112 -2.44 11.90 5.40
CA THR A 112 -2.51 13.03 4.49
C THR A 112 -1.27 13.15 3.61
N THR A 113 -0.17 12.45 3.98
CA THR A 113 1.12 12.48 3.30
C THR A 113 1.58 11.07 2.97
N VAL A 114 1.92 10.82 1.71
CA VAL A 114 2.31 9.50 1.18
C VAL A 114 3.74 9.57 0.66
N LEU A 115 4.61 8.64 1.08
CA LEU A 115 5.95 8.51 0.53
C LEU A 115 5.87 7.94 -0.89
N LEU A 116 6.36 8.70 -1.87
CA LEU A 116 6.33 8.35 -3.29
C LEU A 116 7.68 7.82 -3.79
N HIS A 117 8.77 8.33 -3.23
CA HIS A 117 10.12 7.94 -3.60
C HIS A 117 11.07 8.10 -2.41
N SER A 118 12.00 7.15 -2.28
CA SER A 118 13.11 7.22 -1.32
C SER A 118 14.35 6.65 -1.99
N ASN A 119 15.46 7.38 -1.88
CA ASN A 119 16.75 6.96 -2.39
C ASN A 119 17.86 7.49 -1.48
N VAL A 120 18.89 6.66 -1.28
CA VAL A 120 20.15 7.03 -0.62
C VAL A 120 21.26 6.81 -1.63
N LEU A 121 22.10 7.81 -1.86
CA LEU A 121 23.24 7.65 -2.74
C LEU A 121 24.25 6.68 -2.12
N SER A 122 24.58 5.63 -2.84
CA SER A 122 25.62 4.66 -2.47
C SER A 122 27.00 5.02 -3.02
N SER A 123 27.07 6.06 -3.83
CA SER A 123 28.29 6.65 -4.40
C SER A 123 27.99 8.08 -4.81
N ASP A 124 29.01 8.89 -5.00
CA ASP A 124 28.89 10.25 -5.49
C ASP A 124 28.11 10.32 -6.80
N SER A 125 27.26 11.37 -6.95
CA SER A 125 26.33 11.49 -8.08
C SER A 125 27.01 11.72 -9.44
N GLY A 126 28.29 12.04 -9.44
CA GLY A 126 28.96 12.63 -10.61
C GLY A 126 28.48 14.06 -10.89
N ASN A 127 29.09 14.70 -11.89
CA ASN A 127 28.85 16.11 -12.21
C ASN A 127 27.42 16.40 -12.70
N ALA A 128 26.69 15.38 -13.12
CA ALA A 128 25.30 15.54 -13.56
C ALA A 128 24.32 15.78 -12.40
N GLY A 129 24.74 15.51 -11.16
CA GLY A 129 23.84 15.60 -10.01
C GLY A 129 22.77 14.50 -10.01
N VAL A 130 21.67 14.76 -9.34
CA VAL A 130 20.56 13.78 -9.15
C VAL A 130 19.27 14.32 -9.78
N ASN A 131 18.57 13.44 -10.51
CA ASN A 131 17.22 13.71 -11.02
C ASN A 131 16.21 12.87 -10.26
N ILE A 132 15.20 13.52 -9.69
CA ILE A 132 14.02 12.90 -9.11
C ILE A 132 12.86 13.20 -10.05
N ASN A 133 12.44 12.22 -10.85
CA ASN A 133 11.50 12.43 -11.94
C ASN A 133 10.52 11.25 -12.08
N GLY A 134 9.31 11.55 -12.57
CA GLY A 134 8.30 10.55 -12.87
C GLY A 134 7.43 10.13 -11.69
N PHE A 135 7.52 10.82 -10.55
CA PHE A 135 6.73 10.51 -9.35
C PHE A 135 5.55 11.47 -9.13
N PHE A 136 5.41 12.51 -9.94
CA PHE A 136 4.27 13.42 -9.86
C PHE A 136 3.09 12.80 -10.63
N THR A 137 1.94 12.70 -9.95
CA THR A 137 0.68 12.17 -10.49
C THR A 137 -0.46 13.14 -10.24
N THR A 138 -1.61 12.91 -10.82
CA THR A 138 -2.81 13.73 -10.60
C THR A 138 -3.46 13.54 -9.23
N ASP A 139 -2.98 12.55 -8.44
CA ASP A 139 -3.54 12.23 -7.12
C ASP A 139 -3.19 13.28 -6.06
N TYR A 140 -2.17 14.09 -6.32
CA TYR A 140 -1.65 15.07 -5.38
C TYR A 140 -1.52 16.44 -6.03
N LYS A 141 -1.80 17.48 -5.26
CA LYS A 141 -1.59 18.88 -5.66
C LYS A 141 -0.34 19.51 -5.02
N ILE A 142 0.11 18.94 -3.93
CA ILE A 142 1.29 19.41 -3.21
C ILE A 142 2.25 18.25 -3.08
N TYR A 143 3.54 18.51 -3.36
CA TYR A 143 4.61 17.57 -3.15
C TYR A 143 5.69 18.18 -2.27
N LYS A 144 6.28 17.35 -1.41
CA LYS A 144 7.39 17.74 -0.54
C LYS A 144 8.57 16.81 -0.77
N LEU A 145 9.69 17.41 -1.17
CA LEU A 145 10.96 16.70 -1.27
C LEU A 145 11.83 17.13 -0.09
N TYR A 146 12.31 16.15 0.64
CA TYR A 146 13.32 16.32 1.69
C TYR A 146 14.63 15.71 1.22
N VAL A 147 15.70 16.47 1.34
CA VAL A 147 17.06 16.02 1.09
C VAL A 147 17.84 16.16 2.38
N TYR A 148 18.34 15.04 2.89
CA TYR A 148 19.08 14.96 4.13
C TYR A 148 20.54 14.61 3.87
N ASN A 149 21.41 14.93 4.82
CA ASN A 149 22.84 14.65 4.71
C ASN A 149 23.45 15.20 3.41
N PHE A 150 22.90 16.30 2.90
CA PHE A 150 23.33 16.87 1.66
C PHE A 150 24.71 17.50 1.79
N SER A 151 25.63 17.10 0.94
CA SER A 151 26.96 17.73 0.83
C SER A 151 27.51 17.56 -0.58
N LEU A 152 28.50 18.36 -0.93
CA LEU A 152 29.14 18.37 -2.24
C LEU A 152 30.63 18.01 -2.11
N THR A 153 31.20 17.42 -3.15
CA THR A 153 32.62 17.02 -3.18
C THR A 153 33.59 18.20 -3.18
N GLY A 154 33.12 19.42 -3.36
CA GLY A 154 33.93 20.63 -3.33
C GLY A 154 33.15 21.84 -2.84
N GLY A 155 33.88 22.85 -2.35
CA GLY A 155 33.33 24.05 -1.77
C GLY A 155 32.66 25.00 -2.76
N VAL A 156 31.54 24.60 -3.34
CA VAL A 156 30.80 25.36 -4.37
C VAL A 156 29.33 25.43 -4.05
N GLY A 157 28.64 26.31 -4.75
CA GLY A 157 27.20 26.43 -4.65
C GLY A 157 26.46 25.21 -5.21
N ALA A 158 25.19 25.12 -4.86
CA ALA A 158 24.25 24.15 -5.41
C ALA A 158 23.09 24.86 -6.10
N SER A 159 22.53 24.20 -7.10
CA SER A 159 21.41 24.71 -7.87
C SER A 159 20.39 23.62 -8.14
N VAL A 160 19.17 24.05 -8.43
CA VAL A 160 18.09 23.17 -8.86
C VAL A 160 17.48 23.65 -10.17
N GLN A 161 17.01 22.68 -10.95
CA GLN A 161 16.22 22.91 -12.16
C GLN A 161 15.00 22.00 -12.14
N LEU A 162 13.86 22.50 -12.57
CA LEU A 162 12.66 21.70 -12.74
C LEU A 162 12.79 20.82 -13.99
N ILE A 163 12.15 19.66 -13.97
CA ILE A 163 12.13 18.72 -15.11
C ILE A 163 10.75 18.79 -15.74
N SER A 164 10.74 19.06 -17.05
CA SER A 164 9.54 19.06 -17.88
C SER A 164 9.88 18.41 -19.23
N GLY A 165 8.96 17.61 -19.79
CA GLY A 165 9.22 16.90 -21.04
C GLY A 165 10.42 15.95 -20.96
N GLY A 166 10.74 15.43 -19.77
CA GLY A 166 11.86 14.50 -19.55
C GLY A 166 13.24 15.16 -19.41
N SER A 167 13.34 16.48 -19.50
CA SER A 167 14.60 17.22 -19.45
C SER A 167 14.58 18.32 -18.40
N ARG A 168 15.73 18.63 -17.81
CA ARG A 168 15.92 19.83 -16.98
C ARG A 168 15.71 21.09 -17.80
N GLN A 169 15.00 22.04 -17.23
CA GLN A 169 14.76 23.33 -17.87
C GLN A 169 15.85 24.31 -17.48
N SER A 170 16.42 25.00 -18.46
CA SER A 170 17.58 25.89 -18.27
C SER A 170 17.28 27.36 -18.62
N SER A 171 16.05 27.81 -18.39
CA SER A 171 15.63 29.18 -18.63
C SER A 171 14.37 29.56 -17.88
N ASN A 172 14.07 30.86 -17.86
CA ASN A 172 12.80 31.42 -17.35
C ASN A 172 12.58 31.33 -15.85
N TYR A 173 13.60 31.10 -15.06
CA TYR A 173 13.48 31.15 -13.63
C TYR A 173 13.50 32.57 -13.08
N ARG A 174 12.72 32.76 -12.02
CA ARG A 174 12.69 33.91 -11.16
C ARG A 174 12.73 33.41 -9.74
N PHE A 175 13.63 33.93 -8.94
CA PHE A 175 13.68 33.52 -7.54
C PHE A 175 14.20 34.64 -6.65
N ILE A 176 13.84 34.56 -5.38
CA ILE A 176 14.43 35.35 -4.31
C ILE A 176 14.91 34.38 -3.23
N ASN A 177 16.14 34.55 -2.81
CA ASN A 177 16.75 33.81 -1.71
C ASN A 177 17.01 34.78 -0.56
N ASN A 178 16.37 34.55 0.57
CA ASN A 178 16.57 35.25 1.82
C ASN A 178 17.25 34.31 2.79
N ALA A 179 18.50 34.59 3.13
CA ALA A 179 19.31 33.74 3.98
C ALA A 179 19.95 34.54 5.12
N ASN A 180 20.13 33.89 6.25
CA ASN A 180 20.90 34.36 7.37
C ASN A 180 22.19 33.54 7.45
N LYS A 181 23.31 34.19 7.57
CA LYS A 181 24.62 33.57 7.71
C LYS A 181 25.22 33.94 9.06
N ASN A 182 25.72 32.96 9.80
CA ASN A 182 26.56 33.16 10.96
C ASN A 182 27.99 32.83 10.58
N GLU A 183 28.85 33.81 10.68
CA GLU A 183 30.28 33.69 10.45
C GLU A 183 31.04 34.15 11.68
N TYR A 184 31.65 33.21 12.39
CA TYR A 184 32.39 33.41 13.65
C TYR A 184 31.53 34.00 14.79
N SER A 185 31.30 35.26 14.85
CA SER A 185 30.46 35.92 15.85
C SER A 185 29.47 36.91 15.28
N ASN A 186 29.40 37.00 13.95
CA ASN A 186 28.55 37.93 13.25
C ASN A 186 27.42 37.19 12.53
N ILE A 187 26.22 37.68 12.70
CA ILE A 187 25.06 37.23 11.89
C ILE A 187 24.82 38.31 10.84
N SER A 188 24.76 37.91 9.57
CA SER A 188 24.46 38.79 8.46
C SER A 188 23.31 38.26 7.64
N ASP A 189 22.46 39.19 7.16
CA ASP A 189 21.40 38.88 6.21
C ASP A 189 21.99 38.90 4.81
N VAL A 190 21.67 37.87 4.05
CA VAL A 190 22.04 37.75 2.64
C VAL A 190 20.78 37.57 1.84
N SER A 191 20.51 38.54 0.96
CA SER A 191 19.37 38.46 0.04
C SER A 191 19.87 38.65 -1.38
N TYR A 192 19.47 37.74 -2.26
CA TYR A 192 19.74 37.88 -3.68
C TYR A 192 18.65 37.17 -4.49
N GLY A 193 18.63 37.40 -5.77
CA GLY A 193 17.63 36.80 -6.66
C GLY A 193 18.09 36.72 -8.11
N GLY A 194 17.33 36.04 -8.89
CA GLY A 194 17.55 35.89 -10.31
C GLY A 194 16.30 36.24 -11.12
N TRP A 195 16.51 36.78 -12.30
CA TRP A 195 15.48 37.06 -13.29
C TRP A 195 15.87 36.50 -14.64
N GLY A 196 15.02 35.63 -15.23
CA GLY A 196 15.36 34.96 -16.48
C GLY A 196 16.52 33.98 -16.34
N SER A 197 16.78 33.51 -15.10
CA SER A 197 17.90 32.64 -14.79
C SER A 197 17.76 31.27 -15.44
N SER A 198 18.90 30.61 -15.65
CA SER A 198 18.96 29.22 -16.14
C SER A 198 18.66 28.18 -15.08
N GLU A 199 18.68 28.58 -13.81
CA GLU A 199 18.56 27.70 -12.64
C GLU A 199 18.09 28.49 -11.42
N ILE A 200 17.69 27.78 -10.38
CA ILE A 200 17.43 28.35 -9.07
C ILE A 200 18.66 28.05 -8.21
N ASN A 201 19.41 29.07 -7.87
CA ASN A 201 20.56 28.90 -6.97
C ASN A 201 20.05 28.76 -5.53
N ILE A 202 20.43 27.67 -4.88
CA ILE A 202 20.03 27.36 -3.50
C ILE A 202 21.15 27.63 -2.48
N SER A 203 22.27 28.19 -2.91
CA SER A 203 23.37 28.60 -2.04
C SER A 203 23.10 29.93 -1.35
N PRO A 204 23.81 30.29 -0.26
CA PRO A 204 23.55 31.51 0.48
C PRO A 204 23.97 32.79 -0.23
N SER A 205 24.85 32.72 -1.22
CA SER A 205 25.28 33.89 -1.97
C SER A 205 25.43 33.58 -3.47
N SER A 206 25.42 34.61 -4.28
CA SER A 206 25.64 34.52 -5.74
C SER A 206 27.09 34.26 -6.12
N GLY A 207 28.04 34.23 -5.19
CA GLY A 207 29.46 34.06 -5.42
C GLY A 207 29.98 32.65 -5.29
N SER A 208 30.94 32.27 -6.11
CA SER A 208 31.75 31.07 -5.94
C SER A 208 32.52 31.13 -4.63
N GLY A 209 32.35 30.18 -3.73
CA GLY A 209 33.08 30.09 -2.48
C GLY A 209 32.24 29.89 -1.22
N GLN A 210 30.97 29.54 -1.39
CA GLN A 210 30.09 29.21 -0.27
C GLN A 210 29.92 27.69 -0.25
N ASP A 211 30.64 27.08 0.63
CA ASP A 211 30.78 25.62 0.70
C ASP A 211 29.51 24.95 1.22
N TRP A 212 28.93 24.08 0.42
CA TRP A 212 27.93 23.12 0.86
C TRP A 212 28.65 21.92 1.50
N GLY A 213 29.09 22.09 2.76
CA GLY A 213 29.59 20.97 3.53
C GLY A 213 30.63 20.12 2.78
N GLY A 214 31.65 20.72 2.20
CA GLY A 214 32.73 20.03 1.48
C GLY A 214 33.74 19.34 2.38
N GLY A 215 33.37 18.92 3.60
CA GLY A 215 34.19 18.17 4.53
C GLY A 215 33.35 17.14 5.27
N ASP A 216 34.00 16.20 5.90
CA ASP A 216 33.40 15.02 6.54
C ASP A 216 32.39 15.34 7.66
N ASP A 217 32.38 16.58 8.17
CA ASP A 217 31.60 16.97 9.36
C ASP A 217 30.38 17.85 9.08
N GLY A 218 30.24 18.41 7.88
CA GLY A 218 29.16 19.35 7.56
C GLY A 218 28.07 18.72 6.68
N ARG A 219 26.95 18.35 7.27
CA ARG A 219 25.77 17.88 6.55
C ARG A 219 24.69 18.95 6.55
N SER A 220 24.05 19.09 5.41
CA SER A 220 23.03 20.10 5.14
C SER A 220 21.69 19.45 4.83
N PHE A 221 20.64 20.25 4.79
CA PHE A 221 19.34 19.81 4.34
C PHE A 221 18.74 20.78 3.31
N LEU A 222 17.87 20.22 2.48
CA LEU A 222 17.02 20.97 1.56
C LEU A 222 15.60 20.41 1.66
N GLU A 223 14.62 21.28 1.85
CA GLU A 223 13.21 20.98 1.69
C GLU A 223 12.67 21.75 0.49
N VAL A 224 11.94 21.07 -0.39
CA VAL A 224 11.28 21.69 -1.56
C VAL A 224 9.80 21.36 -1.53
N THR A 225 8.97 22.38 -1.60
CA THR A 225 7.52 22.22 -1.75
C THR A 225 7.09 22.64 -3.15
N PHE A 226 6.41 21.77 -3.86
CA PHE A 226 5.82 22.02 -5.18
C PHE A 226 4.32 22.21 -5.05
N TYR A 227 3.78 23.20 -5.71
CA TYR A 227 2.36 23.50 -5.74
C TYR A 227 1.79 23.23 -7.14
N ASP A 228 0.90 22.24 -7.24
CA ASP A 228 0.22 21.81 -8.48
C ASP A 228 1.16 21.73 -9.71
N PRO A 229 2.27 20.96 -9.63
CA PRO A 229 3.33 20.99 -10.64
C PRO A 229 2.87 20.51 -12.01
N LEU A 230 1.84 19.66 -12.08
CA LEU A 230 1.31 19.13 -13.35
C LEU A 230 0.32 20.09 -14.03
N ASN A 231 -0.08 21.19 -13.40
CA ASN A 231 -1.00 22.15 -13.98
C ASN A 231 -0.38 22.81 -15.23
N THR A 232 -1.17 23.03 -16.25
CA THR A 232 -0.72 23.64 -17.52
C THR A 232 -1.33 25.02 -17.80
N SER A 233 -2.02 25.61 -16.82
CA SER A 233 -2.71 26.90 -16.99
C SER A 233 -1.92 28.08 -16.42
N TYR A 234 -0.97 27.84 -15.51
CA TYR A 234 -0.19 28.89 -14.86
C TYR A 234 1.27 28.48 -14.63
N TYR A 235 2.10 29.47 -14.31
CA TYR A 235 3.51 29.26 -14.00
C TYR A 235 3.69 28.40 -12.75
N LYS A 236 4.83 27.73 -12.65
CA LYS A 236 5.12 26.84 -11.53
C LYS A 236 5.81 27.58 -10.42
N THR A 237 5.34 27.37 -9.21
CA THR A 237 5.97 27.93 -8.01
C THR A 237 6.53 26.80 -7.14
N VAL A 238 7.68 27.05 -6.57
CA VAL A 238 8.33 26.19 -5.59
C VAL A 238 8.80 27.03 -4.42
N ASP A 239 8.65 26.47 -3.21
CA ASP A 239 9.11 27.07 -1.97
C ASP A 239 10.16 26.13 -1.36
N MET A 240 11.31 26.65 -0.98
CA MET A 240 12.41 25.85 -0.50
C MET A 240 12.95 26.41 0.82
N ASN A 241 13.26 25.50 1.73
CA ASN A 241 13.99 25.80 2.95
C ASN A 241 15.35 25.10 2.89
N VAL A 242 16.39 25.79 3.21
CA VAL A 242 17.75 25.29 3.20
C VAL A 242 18.43 25.56 4.53
N GLY A 243 19.21 24.60 4.98
CA GLY A 243 20.12 24.77 6.10
C GLY A 243 21.44 24.13 5.77
N ASN A 244 22.51 24.88 5.91
CA ASN A 244 23.84 24.42 5.61
C ASN A 244 24.76 24.60 6.81
N ASN A 245 25.55 23.58 7.07
CA ASN A 245 26.69 23.64 7.95
C ASN A 245 27.95 23.49 7.10
N SER A 246 28.65 24.58 6.87
CA SER A 246 29.86 24.55 6.07
C SER A 246 31.08 24.20 6.95
N ASN A 247 32.08 23.55 6.36
CA ASN A 247 33.35 23.21 7.04
C ASN A 247 34.19 24.44 7.44
N ASN A 248 33.79 25.65 7.08
CA ASN A 248 34.46 26.89 7.45
C ASN A 248 33.91 27.52 8.73
N ASN A 249 33.33 26.74 9.64
CA ASN A 249 32.66 27.24 10.86
C ASN A 249 31.50 28.23 10.56
N GLN A 250 30.87 28.07 9.43
CA GLN A 250 29.75 28.90 9.03
C GLN A 250 28.46 28.05 9.01
N VAL A 251 27.43 28.57 9.64
CA VAL A 251 26.09 28.02 9.58
C VAL A 251 25.21 29.05 8.91
N TRP A 252 24.41 28.60 7.95
CA TRP A 252 23.41 29.46 7.33
C TRP A 252 22.09 28.74 7.12
N SER A 253 21.04 29.50 7.09
CA SER A 253 19.70 29.02 6.76
C SER A 253 19.02 30.04 5.85
N GLY A 254 18.22 29.55 4.94
CA GLY A 254 17.52 30.42 3.99
C GLY A 254 16.20 29.85 3.54
N ARG A 255 15.36 30.75 3.06
CA ARG A 255 14.14 30.44 2.35
C ARG A 255 14.21 30.99 0.94
N ILE A 256 13.89 30.17 -0.02
CA ILE A 256 13.91 30.51 -1.45
C ILE A 256 12.50 30.33 -1.97
N PHE A 257 11.94 31.41 -2.51
CA PHE A 257 10.71 31.34 -3.29
C PHE A 257 11.08 31.48 -4.77
N ALA A 258 10.65 30.54 -5.58
CA ALA A 258 10.98 30.53 -6.99
C ALA A 258 9.75 30.27 -7.87
N GLU A 259 9.79 30.88 -9.06
CA GLU A 259 8.82 30.73 -10.11
C GLU A 259 9.55 30.27 -11.40
N TRP A 260 9.04 29.26 -12.05
CA TRP A 260 9.39 28.93 -13.42
C TRP A 260 8.29 29.45 -14.34
N ARG A 261 8.63 30.41 -15.20
CA ARG A 261 7.70 31.14 -16.05
C ARG A 261 7.38 30.38 -17.33
N ASP A 262 6.90 29.17 -17.16
CA ASP A 262 6.38 28.30 -18.21
C ASP A 262 5.16 27.57 -17.68
N THR A 263 4.20 27.33 -18.54
CA THR A 263 2.95 26.63 -18.17
C THR A 263 3.05 25.11 -18.37
N SER A 264 4.12 24.59 -18.95
CA SER A 264 4.31 23.16 -19.15
C SER A 264 4.30 22.40 -17.83
N ALA A 265 3.78 21.16 -17.85
CA ALA A 265 3.76 20.31 -16.68
C ALA A 265 5.18 19.99 -16.19
N VAL A 266 5.42 20.16 -14.91
CA VAL A 266 6.66 19.75 -14.23
C VAL A 266 6.51 18.34 -13.70
N THR A 267 7.43 17.45 -14.06
CA THR A 267 7.40 16.02 -13.69
C THR A 267 8.46 15.65 -12.68
N GLY A 268 9.35 16.57 -12.32
CA GLY A 268 10.42 16.30 -11.37
C GLY A 268 11.34 17.49 -11.14
N ILE A 269 12.47 17.22 -10.49
CA ILE A 269 13.51 18.18 -10.14
C ILE A 269 14.90 17.57 -10.34
N GLY A 270 15.83 18.35 -10.84
CA GLY A 270 17.26 18.05 -10.85
C GLY A 270 17.98 18.90 -9.81
N ILE A 271 18.84 18.28 -9.02
CA ILE A 271 19.69 18.91 -7.99
C ILE A 271 21.13 18.63 -8.36
N TYR A 272 21.99 19.63 -8.34
CA TYR A 272 23.39 19.48 -8.73
C TYR A 272 24.28 20.52 -8.07
N GLY A 273 25.56 20.18 -7.96
CA GLY A 273 26.60 21.12 -7.56
C GLY A 273 27.05 21.98 -8.72
N ASN A 274 27.31 23.26 -8.47
CA ASN A 274 27.87 24.16 -9.46
C ASN A 274 29.35 23.79 -9.75
N SER A 275 29.88 24.27 -10.84
CA SER A 275 31.31 24.05 -11.21
C SER A 275 31.72 22.56 -11.30
N ASN A 276 30.84 21.72 -11.79
CA ASN A 276 31.08 20.28 -11.99
C ASN A 276 31.41 19.50 -10.70
N THR A 277 30.78 19.85 -9.59
CA THR A 277 30.91 19.08 -8.34
C THR A 277 29.80 18.05 -8.21
N SER A 278 30.11 16.96 -7.55
CA SER A 278 29.17 15.88 -7.28
C SER A 278 28.45 16.08 -5.94
N ILE A 279 27.25 15.54 -5.85
CA ILE A 279 26.58 15.32 -4.56
C ILE A 279 27.18 14.06 -3.95
N ASN A 280 27.62 14.15 -2.71
CA ASN A 280 28.33 13.06 -2.01
C ASN A 280 27.39 11.88 -1.72
N ASP A 281 27.98 10.73 -1.58
CA ASP A 281 27.34 9.53 -1.06
C ASP A 281 26.74 9.74 0.33
N GLY A 282 25.79 8.89 0.70
CA GLY A 282 25.04 9.04 1.94
C GLY A 282 23.98 10.15 1.93
N THR A 283 23.88 10.95 0.84
CA THR A 283 22.77 11.90 0.68
C THR A 283 21.47 11.14 0.45
N GLU A 284 20.44 11.47 1.21
CA GLU A 284 19.14 10.82 1.20
C GLU A 284 18.05 11.73 0.64
N PHE A 285 17.23 11.20 -0.26
CA PHE A 285 16.11 11.88 -0.90
C PHE A 285 14.80 11.19 -0.54
N LYS A 286 13.81 11.94 -0.05
CA LYS A 286 12.45 11.46 0.22
C LYS A 286 11.42 12.40 -0.38
N LEU A 287 10.64 11.89 -1.30
CA LEU A 287 9.54 12.62 -1.94
C LEU A 287 8.20 12.13 -1.42
N TYR A 288 7.38 13.05 -1.00
CA TYR A 288 6.03 12.81 -0.51
C TYR A 288 5.00 13.56 -1.35
N GLY A 289 3.86 12.92 -1.56
CA GLY A 289 2.64 13.55 -2.05
C GLY A 289 1.70 13.86 -0.89
N VAL A 290 1.11 15.06 -0.88
CA VAL A 290 0.05 15.44 0.07
C VAL A 290 -1.29 15.19 -0.60
N LYS A 291 -2.12 14.33 -0.02
CA LYS A 291 -3.45 14.03 -0.56
C LYS A 291 -4.32 15.27 -0.58
N ASN A 292 -5.05 15.41 -1.67
CA ASN A 292 -6.16 16.35 -1.72
C ASN A 292 -7.24 15.86 -0.76
N SER A 293 -7.65 16.70 0.17
CA SER A 293 -8.78 16.42 1.09
C SER A 293 -10.09 16.44 0.34
#